data_704a46248647151a94064542a553439c
#
_entry.id   704a46248647151a94064542a553439c
#
_cell.length_a   1.000
_cell.length_b   1.000
_cell.length_c   1.000
_cell.angle_alpha   90.00
_cell.angle_beta   90.00
_cell.angle_gamma   90.00
#
_symmetry.space_group_name_H-M   'P 1'
#
loop_
_entity.id
_entity.type
_entity.pdbx_description
1 polymer ?
#
loop_
_entity_poly.entity_id
_entity_poly.type
_entity_poly.pdbx_seq_one_letter_code
_entity_poly.pdbx_strand_id
1 'polypeptide(L)'
;EILKKLGSKGKLIAFDQDLDSQRNIIDDERLFFFRQNNIFLMQTLEYLNVKKVDGILADLGVSSHQLDKKSRGFSFHPGHRLDMRMNQKQNIDAIEVINSYSEHELSNLFFLNGDLKNSKKIAKKICAERKNKKIVMTNHLNFVLETFFSEKTKNSFLARVYQSIRIEVNKELEFLKEILTQSKKLLSKNGIISVITYHSAEDRLVKRFFKNGCFNDEPVKDKFGNSLNPFKLKFQFLKPSESELKLNTRSRSAKLRSAIKI
;
A
#
# COMPACT_ATOMS: atom_id res chain seq x y z
N GLU A 1 -2.89 5.36 -20.38
CA GLU A 1 -1.80 4.73 -21.13
C GLU A 1 -2.09 3.25 -21.47
N ILE A 2 -2.59 2.43 -20.53
CA ILE A 2 -2.91 1.01 -20.80
C ILE A 2 -3.94 0.91 -21.93
N LEU A 3 -5.04 1.66 -21.88
CA LEU A 3 -6.09 1.66 -22.90
C LEU A 3 -5.56 2.00 -24.32
N LYS A 4 -4.54 2.85 -24.41
CA LYS A 4 -3.90 3.17 -25.70
C LYS A 4 -3.18 1.98 -26.34
N LYS A 5 -2.79 1.00 -25.50
CA LYS A 5 -2.05 -0.20 -25.95
C LYS A 5 -2.94 -1.44 -26.06
N LEU A 6 -4.16 -1.39 -25.52
CA LEU A 6 -5.14 -2.45 -25.68
C LEU A 6 -5.75 -2.44 -27.06
N GLY A 7 -5.91 -3.63 -27.68
CA GLY A 7 -6.70 -3.81 -28.88
C GLY A 7 -8.19 -3.55 -28.64
N SER A 8 -8.97 -3.50 -29.70
CA SER A 8 -10.42 -3.19 -29.66
C SER A 8 -11.23 -4.15 -28.77
N LYS A 9 -10.79 -5.42 -28.63
CA LYS A 9 -11.42 -6.43 -27.77
C LYS A 9 -10.84 -6.49 -26.35
N GLY A 10 -9.79 -5.70 -26.05
CA GLY A 10 -9.16 -5.67 -24.74
C GLY A 10 -10.07 -5.01 -23.70
N LYS A 11 -10.01 -5.46 -22.46
CA LYS A 11 -10.76 -4.90 -21.34
C LYS A 11 -9.79 -4.45 -20.26
N LEU A 12 -10.01 -3.26 -19.69
CA LEU A 12 -9.31 -2.76 -18.50
C LEU A 12 -10.29 -2.70 -17.35
N ILE A 13 -10.05 -3.49 -16.31
CA ILE A 13 -10.83 -3.49 -15.09
C ILE A 13 -10.00 -2.77 -14.03
N ALA A 14 -10.47 -1.62 -13.56
CA ALA A 14 -9.76 -0.75 -12.66
C ALA A 14 -10.49 -0.60 -11.32
N PHE A 15 -9.72 -0.54 -10.24
CA PHE A 15 -10.22 -0.41 -8.87
C PHE A 15 -9.60 0.79 -8.19
N ASP A 16 -10.42 1.57 -7.52
CA ASP A 16 -9.97 2.57 -6.56
C ASP A 16 -11.07 2.75 -5.49
N GLN A 17 -10.68 2.76 -4.22
CA GLN A 17 -11.62 2.94 -3.12
C GLN A 17 -11.86 4.42 -2.75
N ASP A 18 -11.02 5.35 -3.28
CA ASP A 18 -11.14 6.77 -3.01
C ASP A 18 -12.24 7.40 -3.88
N LEU A 19 -13.12 8.18 -3.25
CA LEU A 19 -14.18 8.93 -3.94
C LEU A 19 -13.63 9.92 -4.96
N ASP A 20 -12.49 10.53 -4.65
CA ASP A 20 -11.89 11.55 -5.49
C ASP A 20 -11.34 10.99 -6.82
N SER A 21 -11.11 9.66 -6.91
CA SER A 21 -10.62 8.98 -8.11
C SER A 21 -11.64 9.00 -9.27
N GLN A 22 -12.94 9.14 -8.98
CA GLN A 22 -13.99 9.19 -10.01
C GLN A 22 -13.79 10.32 -11.04
N ARG A 23 -13.13 11.40 -10.64
CA ARG A 23 -12.86 12.54 -11.52
C ARG A 23 -11.91 12.22 -12.67
N ASN A 24 -11.19 11.12 -12.59
CA ASN A 24 -10.17 10.69 -13.55
C ASN A 24 -10.67 9.57 -14.48
N ILE A 25 -11.94 9.19 -14.40
CA ILE A 25 -12.52 8.16 -15.25
C ILE A 25 -12.57 8.69 -16.68
N ILE A 26 -12.04 7.90 -17.61
CA ILE A 26 -12.05 8.19 -19.05
C ILE A 26 -13.27 7.50 -19.65
N ASP A 27 -13.97 8.16 -20.54
CA ASP A 27 -15.06 7.56 -21.32
C ASP A 27 -14.47 6.67 -22.42
N ASP A 28 -14.42 5.36 -22.14
CA ASP A 28 -13.93 4.31 -23.04
C ASP A 28 -14.67 3.01 -22.68
N GLU A 29 -15.38 2.44 -23.65
CA GLU A 29 -16.20 1.20 -23.45
C GLU A 29 -15.40 -0.02 -23.01
N ARG A 30 -14.09 0.00 -23.18
CA ARG A 30 -13.18 -1.05 -22.69
C ARG A 30 -12.79 -0.88 -21.23
N LEU A 31 -13.14 0.27 -20.57
CA LEU A 31 -12.85 0.57 -19.17
C LEU A 31 -14.02 0.21 -18.27
N PHE A 32 -13.80 -0.74 -17.36
CA PHE A 32 -14.71 -1.10 -16.29
C PHE A 32 -14.12 -0.59 -14.97
N PHE A 33 -14.62 0.54 -14.48
CA PHE A 33 -14.15 1.13 -13.23
C PHE A 33 -15.04 0.74 -12.04
N PHE A 34 -14.44 0.19 -11.00
CA PHE A 34 -15.11 -0.19 -9.77
C PHE A 34 -14.59 0.64 -8.59
N ARG A 35 -15.48 1.45 -8.01
CA ARG A 35 -15.18 2.21 -6.80
C ARG A 35 -15.27 1.32 -5.57
N GLN A 36 -14.32 0.45 -5.41
CA GLN A 36 -14.22 -0.47 -4.28
C GLN A 36 -12.78 -0.88 -4.01
N ASN A 37 -12.59 -1.54 -2.88
CA ASN A 37 -11.28 -2.09 -2.56
C ASN A 37 -10.92 -3.22 -3.53
N ASN A 38 -9.67 -3.29 -3.92
CA ASN A 38 -9.12 -4.29 -4.82
C ASN A 38 -9.08 -5.73 -4.24
N ILE A 39 -9.36 -5.92 -2.95
CA ILE A 39 -9.58 -7.27 -2.37
C ILE A 39 -10.78 -7.99 -3.03
N PHE A 40 -11.72 -7.24 -3.59
CA PHE A 40 -12.88 -7.79 -4.30
C PHE A 40 -12.58 -8.13 -5.77
N LEU A 41 -11.30 -8.20 -6.16
CA LEU A 41 -10.89 -8.49 -7.52
C LEU A 41 -11.53 -9.77 -8.07
N MET A 42 -11.49 -10.87 -7.30
CA MET A 42 -12.04 -12.15 -7.74
C MET A 42 -13.57 -12.07 -7.92
N GLN A 43 -14.31 -11.53 -6.95
CA GLN A 43 -15.76 -11.37 -7.03
C GLN A 43 -16.18 -10.47 -8.19
N THR A 44 -15.42 -9.41 -8.46
CA THR A 44 -15.70 -8.50 -9.58
C THR A 44 -15.48 -9.18 -10.92
N LEU A 45 -14.42 -9.97 -11.05
CA LEU A 45 -14.16 -10.75 -12.27
C LEU A 45 -15.23 -11.82 -12.50
N GLU A 46 -15.69 -12.49 -11.43
CA GLU A 46 -16.82 -13.44 -11.48
C GLU A 46 -18.10 -12.74 -11.96
N TYR A 47 -18.43 -11.57 -11.40
CA TYR A 47 -19.57 -10.76 -11.84
C TYR A 47 -19.49 -10.38 -13.31
N LEU A 48 -18.31 -10.09 -13.83
CA LEU A 48 -18.06 -9.77 -15.24
C LEU A 48 -17.93 -11.03 -16.13
N ASN A 49 -18.11 -12.24 -15.58
CA ASN A 49 -17.85 -13.50 -16.28
C ASN A 49 -16.44 -13.62 -16.85
N VAL A 50 -15.45 -13.00 -16.20
CA VAL A 50 -14.03 -13.07 -16.58
C VAL A 50 -13.33 -14.11 -15.73
N LYS A 51 -13.01 -15.26 -16.29
CA LYS A 51 -12.34 -16.37 -15.56
C LYS A 51 -10.86 -16.13 -15.33
N LYS A 52 -10.19 -15.48 -16.28
CA LYS A 52 -8.74 -15.24 -16.27
C LYS A 52 -8.42 -13.86 -16.83
N VAL A 53 -7.27 -13.33 -16.42
CA VAL A 53 -6.71 -12.08 -16.92
C VAL A 53 -5.28 -12.29 -17.40
N ASP A 54 -4.85 -11.53 -18.41
CA ASP A 54 -3.51 -11.60 -18.99
C ASP A 54 -2.50 -10.76 -18.21
N GLY A 55 -2.98 -9.77 -17.44
CA GLY A 55 -2.14 -8.91 -16.65
C GLY A 55 -2.83 -8.36 -15.41
N ILE A 56 -2.05 -8.18 -14.34
CA ILE A 56 -2.44 -7.48 -13.11
C ILE A 56 -1.38 -6.41 -12.86
N LEU A 57 -1.81 -5.16 -12.72
CA LEU A 57 -0.96 -4.06 -12.27
C LEU A 57 -1.50 -3.55 -10.95
N ALA A 58 -0.67 -3.55 -9.92
CA ALA A 58 -0.95 -2.93 -8.63
C ALA A 58 0.03 -1.77 -8.40
N ASP A 59 -0.48 -0.54 -8.37
CA ASP A 59 0.24 0.66 -7.95
C ASP A 59 -0.19 0.98 -6.52
N LEU A 60 0.73 0.75 -5.57
CA LEU A 60 0.41 0.80 -4.14
C LEU A 60 0.60 2.20 -3.56
N GLY A 61 0.12 2.38 -2.34
CA GLY A 61 0.32 3.60 -1.57
C GLY A 61 -0.73 4.67 -1.81
N VAL A 62 -0.35 5.93 -1.64
CA VAL A 62 -1.24 7.11 -1.67
C VAL A 62 -1.01 7.94 -2.92
N SER A 63 -2.09 8.53 -3.43
CA SER A 63 -2.00 9.49 -4.53
C SER A 63 -1.43 10.85 -4.07
N SER A 64 -0.86 11.60 -5.01
CA SER A 64 -0.42 12.98 -4.73
C SER A 64 -1.57 13.85 -4.21
N HIS A 65 -2.77 13.65 -4.74
CA HIS A 65 -3.98 14.35 -4.27
C HIS A 65 -4.27 14.11 -2.79
N GLN A 66 -4.16 12.86 -2.32
CA GLN A 66 -4.36 12.52 -0.91
C GLN A 66 -3.32 13.17 0.00
N LEU A 67 -2.05 13.25 -0.44
CA LEU A 67 -0.98 13.91 0.32
C LEU A 67 -1.16 15.43 0.39
N ASP A 68 -1.63 16.05 -0.70
CA ASP A 68 -1.75 17.51 -0.82
C ASP A 68 -3.02 18.05 -0.15
N LYS A 69 -4.06 17.23 -0.05
CA LYS A 69 -5.35 17.63 0.55
C LYS A 69 -5.27 17.61 2.08
N LYS A 70 -5.14 18.79 2.69
CA LYS A 70 -4.97 18.97 4.15
C LYS A 70 -6.01 18.24 5.00
N SER A 71 -7.27 18.21 4.57
CA SER A 71 -8.36 17.56 5.30
C SER A 71 -8.24 16.03 5.38
N ARG A 72 -7.41 15.41 4.52
CA ARG A 72 -7.21 13.95 4.48
C ARG A 72 -6.18 13.45 5.51
N GLY A 73 -5.32 14.30 6.04
CA GLY A 73 -4.38 13.98 7.12
C GLY A 73 -3.24 13.01 6.78
N PHE A 74 -2.96 12.74 5.51
CA PHE A 74 -1.85 11.85 5.10
C PHE A 74 -0.47 12.48 5.27
N SER A 75 -0.40 13.82 5.24
CA SER A 75 0.85 14.55 5.39
C SER A 75 1.14 14.86 6.86
N PHE A 76 2.42 14.80 7.25
CA PHE A 76 2.88 15.19 8.59
C PHE A 76 3.05 16.72 8.76
N HIS A 77 2.74 17.52 7.75
CA HIS A 77 2.72 18.98 7.91
C HIS A 77 1.73 19.40 9.00
N PRO A 78 2.06 20.44 9.78
CA PRO A 78 1.23 20.86 10.91
C PRO A 78 -0.14 21.41 10.47
N GLY A 79 -1.13 21.35 11.38
CA GLY A 79 -2.45 21.91 11.17
C GLY A 79 -3.44 21.02 10.42
N HIS A 80 -3.13 19.75 10.24
CA HIS A 80 -4.05 18.77 9.63
C HIS A 80 -4.72 17.91 10.70
N ARG A 81 -5.99 17.51 10.45
CA ARG A 81 -6.65 16.46 11.23
C ARG A 81 -6.04 15.10 10.86
N LEU A 82 -5.82 14.24 11.85
CA LEU A 82 -5.31 12.88 11.66
C LEU A 82 -6.43 11.94 11.18
N ASP A 83 -6.74 11.93 9.88
CA ASP A 83 -7.74 11.02 9.29
C ASP A 83 -7.07 9.81 8.65
N MET A 84 -6.32 10.00 7.58
CA MET A 84 -5.57 9.00 6.80
C MET A 84 -6.40 7.89 6.14
N ARG A 85 -7.74 7.98 6.11
CA ARG A 85 -8.57 6.99 5.43
C ARG A 85 -8.58 7.19 3.92
N MET A 86 -8.23 6.19 3.16
CA MET A 86 -8.42 6.17 1.70
C MET A 86 -9.91 6.09 1.39
N ASN A 87 -10.62 5.16 2.01
CA ASN A 87 -12.09 5.10 2.00
C ASN A 87 -12.65 5.88 3.18
N GLN A 88 -13.17 7.07 2.95
CA GLN A 88 -13.72 7.93 4.00
C GLN A 88 -14.99 7.38 4.69
N LYS A 89 -15.59 6.30 4.15
CA LYS A 89 -16.75 5.63 4.75
C LYS A 89 -16.35 4.59 5.82
N GLN A 90 -15.07 4.22 5.92
CA GLN A 90 -14.65 3.28 6.97
C GLN A 90 -14.66 3.95 8.35
N ASN A 91 -14.86 3.16 9.41
CA ASN A 91 -15.03 3.67 10.77
C ASN A 91 -13.71 4.08 11.44
N ILE A 92 -12.62 3.33 11.17
CA ILE A 92 -11.33 3.53 11.84
C ILE A 92 -10.50 4.54 11.06
N ASP A 93 -10.20 5.68 11.70
CA ASP A 93 -9.26 6.70 11.22
C ASP A 93 -7.95 6.69 12.04
N ALA A 94 -7.00 7.55 11.69
CA ALA A 94 -5.74 7.66 12.43
C ALA A 94 -5.91 8.17 13.86
N ILE A 95 -6.97 8.96 14.14
CA ILE A 95 -7.30 9.42 15.49
C ILE A 95 -7.67 8.22 16.35
N GLU A 96 -8.51 7.32 15.82
CA GLU A 96 -8.90 6.11 16.54
C GLU A 96 -7.69 5.22 16.83
N VAL A 97 -6.86 4.94 15.82
CA VAL A 97 -5.64 4.13 16.00
C VAL A 97 -4.75 4.71 17.11
N ILE A 98 -4.45 6.00 17.06
CA ILE A 98 -3.54 6.65 18.01
C ILE A 98 -4.11 6.71 19.44
N ASN A 99 -5.43 6.89 19.57
CA ASN A 99 -6.04 7.11 20.88
C ASN A 99 -6.62 5.86 21.53
N SER A 100 -6.95 4.80 20.77
CA SER A 100 -7.58 3.59 21.32
C SER A 100 -6.64 2.38 21.43
N TYR A 101 -5.67 2.22 20.51
CA TYR A 101 -4.76 1.08 20.52
C TYR A 101 -3.93 1.03 21.81
N SER A 102 -3.70 -0.16 22.35
CA SER A 102 -2.82 -0.39 23.51
C SER A 102 -1.37 0.02 23.17
N GLU A 103 -0.55 0.23 24.20
CA GLU A 103 0.88 0.51 24.03
C GLU A 103 1.59 -0.60 23.23
N HIS A 104 1.20 -1.87 23.46
CA HIS A 104 1.75 -3.00 22.72
C HIS A 104 1.37 -2.97 21.24
N GLU A 105 0.10 -2.73 20.91
CA GLU A 105 -0.37 -2.61 19.52
C GLU A 105 0.31 -1.46 18.78
N LEU A 106 0.41 -0.28 19.39
CA LEU A 106 1.15 0.85 18.83
C LEU A 106 2.63 0.53 18.62
N SER A 107 3.27 -0.13 19.60
CA SER A 107 4.66 -0.54 19.47
C SER A 107 4.87 -1.49 18.29
N ASN A 108 4.00 -2.49 18.13
CA ASN A 108 4.06 -3.43 17.01
C ASN A 108 3.82 -2.73 15.67
N LEU A 109 2.82 -1.85 15.61
CA LEU A 109 2.51 -1.04 14.44
C LEU A 109 3.75 -0.24 13.97
N PHE A 110 4.39 0.50 14.86
CA PHE A 110 5.57 1.30 14.52
C PHE A 110 6.79 0.44 14.17
N PHE A 111 6.95 -0.71 14.79
CA PHE A 111 8.04 -1.63 14.49
C PHE A 111 7.87 -2.33 13.14
N LEU A 112 6.70 -2.94 12.91
CA LEU A 112 6.45 -3.78 11.74
C LEU A 112 6.24 -2.95 10.45
N ASN A 113 5.49 -1.85 10.54
CA ASN A 113 5.11 -1.03 9.39
C ASN A 113 6.10 0.11 9.12
N GLY A 114 6.83 0.57 10.15
CA GLY A 114 7.74 1.72 10.05
C GLY A 114 9.21 1.41 10.18
N ASP A 115 9.59 0.16 10.49
CA ASP A 115 10.97 -0.23 10.82
C ASP A 115 11.58 0.67 11.94
N LEU A 116 10.76 1.15 12.90
CA LEU A 116 11.16 2.06 13.97
C LEU A 116 11.69 1.26 15.18
N LYS A 117 13.01 1.21 15.33
CA LYS A 117 13.67 0.45 16.42
C LYS A 117 13.27 0.92 17.84
N ASN A 118 12.92 2.19 18.00
CA ASN A 118 12.48 2.79 19.26
C ASN A 118 10.95 2.76 19.45
N SER A 119 10.24 1.89 18.73
CA SER A 119 8.77 1.79 18.71
C SER A 119 8.12 1.72 20.09
N LYS A 120 8.71 0.97 21.05
CA LYS A 120 8.22 0.89 22.43
C LYS A 120 8.23 2.24 23.13
N LYS A 121 9.30 3.03 22.96
CA LYS A 121 9.40 4.37 23.57
C LYS A 121 8.40 5.35 22.94
N ILE A 122 8.22 5.27 21.63
CA ILE A 122 7.24 6.06 20.88
C ILE A 122 5.82 5.73 21.38
N ALA A 123 5.45 4.47 21.44
CA ALA A 123 4.14 4.02 21.91
C ALA A 123 3.87 4.49 23.34
N LYS A 124 4.83 4.28 24.25
CA LYS A 124 4.73 4.76 25.66
C LYS A 124 4.49 6.26 25.74
N LYS A 125 5.21 7.07 24.96
CA LYS A 125 5.06 8.53 24.95
C LYS A 125 3.67 8.96 24.47
N ILE A 126 3.18 8.36 23.38
CA ILE A 126 1.83 8.60 22.86
C ILE A 126 0.77 8.20 23.90
N CYS A 127 0.90 7.02 24.50
CA CYS A 127 -0.04 6.55 25.52
C CYS A 127 -0.05 7.42 26.79
N ALA A 128 1.08 8.00 27.17
CA ALA A 128 1.14 8.95 28.28
C ALA A 128 0.42 10.26 27.94
N GLU A 129 0.70 10.83 26.77
CA GLU A 129 0.11 12.09 26.33
C GLU A 129 -1.41 12.03 26.18
N ARG A 130 -1.93 10.99 25.51
CA ARG A 130 -3.36 10.86 25.24
C ARG A 130 -4.24 10.72 26.49
N LYS A 131 -3.65 10.36 27.66
CA LYS A 131 -4.35 10.36 28.95
C LYS A 131 -4.73 11.77 29.39
N ASN A 132 -3.92 12.76 29.01
CA ASN A 132 -4.13 14.16 29.35
C ASN A 132 -4.98 14.86 28.27
N LYS A 133 -4.67 14.60 27.00
CA LYS A 133 -5.34 15.26 25.88
C LYS A 133 -5.37 14.35 24.64
N LYS A 134 -6.56 14.13 24.09
CA LYS A 134 -6.76 13.35 22.86
C LYS A 134 -5.94 13.94 21.71
N ILE A 135 -5.18 13.12 21.02
CA ILE A 135 -4.34 13.50 19.89
C ILE A 135 -5.19 13.46 18.62
N VAL A 136 -5.52 14.63 18.07
CA VAL A 136 -6.44 14.78 16.92
C VAL A 136 -5.76 15.40 15.71
N MET A 137 -4.74 16.23 15.94
CA MET A 137 -4.07 17.03 14.91
C MET A 137 -2.62 16.62 14.73
N THR A 138 -2.11 16.80 13.53
CA THR A 138 -0.72 16.47 13.16
C THR A 138 0.31 17.23 14.01
N ASN A 139 0.08 18.52 14.27
CA ASN A 139 0.98 19.32 15.11
C ASN A 139 1.07 18.78 16.55
N HIS A 140 -0.03 18.26 17.13
CA HIS A 140 0.00 17.64 18.44
C HIS A 140 0.79 16.33 18.43
N LEU A 141 0.55 15.44 17.45
CA LEU A 141 1.34 14.21 17.32
C LEU A 141 2.83 14.53 17.12
N ASN A 142 3.16 15.50 16.25
CA ASN A 142 4.54 15.89 15.99
C ASN A 142 5.23 16.43 17.26
N PHE A 143 4.53 17.22 18.07
CA PHE A 143 5.02 17.72 19.37
C PHE A 143 5.32 16.56 20.33
N VAL A 144 4.41 15.60 20.45
CA VAL A 144 4.63 14.39 21.28
C VAL A 144 5.90 13.63 20.87
N LEU A 145 6.22 13.67 19.58
CA LEU A 145 7.33 12.91 18.98
C LEU A 145 8.65 13.68 18.89
N GLU A 146 8.69 14.97 19.25
CA GLU A 146 9.85 15.85 19.02
C GLU A 146 11.15 15.35 19.67
N THR A 147 11.05 14.62 20.79
CA THR A 147 12.22 14.07 21.49
C THR A 147 12.87 12.89 20.78
N PHE A 148 12.29 12.36 19.71
CA PHE A 148 12.78 11.19 18.98
C PHE A 148 13.54 11.50 17.69
N PHE A 149 13.65 12.78 17.32
CA PHE A 149 14.34 13.21 16.10
C PHE A 149 15.10 14.51 16.32
N SER A 150 16.09 14.77 15.48
CA SER A 150 16.74 16.06 15.29
C SER A 150 16.20 16.73 14.03
N GLU A 151 16.49 18.02 13.79
CA GLU A 151 16.07 18.70 12.57
C GLU A 151 16.53 17.97 11.29
N LYS A 152 17.73 17.37 11.31
CA LYS A 152 18.25 16.58 10.18
C LYS A 152 17.45 15.28 9.91
N THR A 153 16.87 14.68 10.94
CA THR A 153 16.17 13.39 10.85
C THR A 153 14.65 13.51 10.89
N LYS A 154 14.12 14.68 11.20
CA LYS A 154 12.71 14.98 11.38
C LYS A 154 11.81 14.44 10.27
N ASN A 155 12.06 14.86 9.04
CA ASN A 155 11.22 14.49 7.91
C ASN A 155 11.22 12.97 7.68
N SER A 156 12.38 12.32 7.75
CA SER A 156 12.48 10.87 7.55
C SER A 156 11.85 10.08 8.70
N PHE A 157 11.95 10.58 9.92
CA PHE A 157 11.33 9.96 11.09
C PHE A 157 9.80 10.10 11.05
N LEU A 158 9.29 11.32 10.88
CA LEU A 158 7.86 11.57 10.79
C LEU A 158 7.22 10.83 9.61
N ALA A 159 7.86 10.81 8.45
CA ALA A 159 7.38 10.05 7.30
C ALA A 159 7.15 8.57 7.65
N ARG A 160 8.05 7.94 8.39
CA ARG A 160 7.93 6.54 8.82
C ARG A 160 6.85 6.33 9.87
N VAL A 161 6.67 7.26 10.81
CA VAL A 161 5.58 7.22 11.80
C VAL A 161 4.23 7.32 11.09
N TYR A 162 4.06 8.33 10.23
CA TYR A 162 2.81 8.54 9.47
C TYR A 162 2.51 7.40 8.50
N GLN A 163 3.52 6.87 7.82
CA GLN A 163 3.41 5.67 7.01
C GLN A 163 2.89 4.49 7.84
N SER A 164 3.43 4.28 9.04
CA SER A 164 3.01 3.16 9.90
C SER A 164 1.53 3.24 10.26
N ILE A 165 1.06 4.43 10.63
CA ILE A 165 -0.35 4.68 10.98
C ILE A 165 -1.23 4.50 9.74
N ARG A 166 -0.82 5.04 8.59
CA ARG A 166 -1.54 4.93 7.32
C ARG A 166 -1.74 3.48 6.89
N ILE A 167 -0.68 2.68 6.95
CA ILE A 167 -0.73 1.25 6.64
C ILE A 167 -1.76 0.54 7.51
N GLU A 168 -1.81 0.85 8.80
CA GLU A 168 -2.76 0.26 9.74
C GLU A 168 -4.20 0.69 9.44
N VAL A 169 -4.42 2.01 9.30
CA VAL A 169 -5.76 2.57 8.99
C VAL A 169 -6.35 1.95 7.74
N ASN A 170 -5.54 1.76 6.69
CA ASN A 170 -6.02 1.30 5.39
C ASN A 170 -5.79 -0.20 5.15
N LYS A 171 -5.25 -0.94 6.13
CA LYS A 171 -4.95 -2.37 6.02
C LYS A 171 -4.13 -2.72 4.77
N GLU A 172 -3.19 -1.84 4.39
CA GLU A 172 -2.50 -1.87 3.10
C GLU A 172 -1.76 -3.20 2.87
N LEU A 173 -1.04 -3.70 3.89
CA LEU A 173 -0.28 -4.94 3.77
C LEU A 173 -1.18 -6.20 3.75
N GLU A 174 -2.32 -6.17 4.42
CA GLU A 174 -3.31 -7.25 4.38
C GLU A 174 -3.93 -7.34 3.00
N PHE A 175 -4.34 -6.20 2.44
CA PHE A 175 -4.92 -6.12 1.10
C PHE A 175 -3.90 -6.50 0.01
N LEU A 176 -2.65 -6.09 0.16
CA LEU A 176 -1.58 -6.53 -0.74
C LEU A 176 -1.42 -8.06 -0.74
N LYS A 177 -1.42 -8.69 0.43
CA LYS A 177 -1.36 -10.16 0.53
C LYS A 177 -2.54 -10.81 -0.19
N GLU A 178 -3.74 -10.24 -0.04
CA GLU A 178 -4.94 -10.78 -0.68
C GLU A 178 -4.85 -10.69 -2.20
N ILE A 179 -4.47 -9.55 -2.77
CA ILE A 179 -4.29 -9.38 -4.23
C ILE A 179 -3.26 -10.37 -4.76
N LEU A 180 -2.12 -10.49 -4.09
CA LEU A 180 -1.07 -11.42 -4.48
C LEU A 180 -1.57 -12.87 -4.44
N THR A 181 -2.37 -13.25 -3.44
CA THR A 181 -2.95 -14.58 -3.33
C THR A 181 -3.96 -14.84 -4.45
N GLN A 182 -4.85 -13.89 -4.71
CA GLN A 182 -5.84 -13.99 -5.80
C GLN A 182 -5.16 -14.08 -7.17
N SER A 183 -4.04 -13.38 -7.37
CA SER A 183 -3.30 -13.40 -8.63
C SER A 183 -2.88 -14.81 -9.08
N LYS A 184 -2.61 -15.72 -8.13
CA LYS A 184 -2.31 -17.14 -8.45
C LYS A 184 -3.45 -17.82 -9.20
N LYS A 185 -4.70 -17.48 -8.84
CA LYS A 185 -5.89 -18.09 -9.43
C LYS A 185 -6.32 -17.36 -10.70
N LEU A 186 -6.20 -16.03 -10.72
CA LEU A 186 -6.78 -15.18 -11.76
C LEU A 186 -5.91 -15.03 -13.00
N LEU A 187 -4.58 -15.06 -12.87
CA LEU A 187 -3.70 -14.95 -14.03
C LEU A 187 -3.79 -16.19 -14.95
N SER A 188 -3.85 -15.93 -16.25
CA SER A 188 -3.63 -16.92 -17.30
C SER A 188 -2.20 -17.46 -17.23
N LYS A 189 -1.95 -18.62 -17.81
CA LYS A 189 -0.58 -19.09 -18.07
C LYS A 189 0.14 -18.05 -18.94
N ASN A 190 1.38 -17.72 -18.60
CA ASN A 190 2.18 -16.62 -19.17
C ASN A 190 1.65 -15.21 -18.88
N GLY A 191 0.56 -15.06 -18.11
CA GLY A 191 0.09 -13.77 -17.63
C GLY A 191 1.09 -13.10 -16.68
N ILE A 192 1.09 -11.78 -16.64
CA ILE A 192 2.08 -10.99 -15.90
C ILE A 192 1.41 -10.27 -14.73
N ILE A 193 2.02 -10.37 -13.55
CA ILE A 193 1.73 -9.47 -12.43
C ILE A 193 2.88 -8.48 -12.26
N SER A 194 2.53 -7.20 -12.16
CA SER A 194 3.44 -6.09 -11.89
C SER A 194 2.96 -5.32 -10.67
N VAL A 195 3.87 -5.08 -9.73
CA VAL A 195 3.56 -4.35 -8.49
C VAL A 195 4.57 -3.23 -8.29
N ILE A 196 4.07 -2.01 -8.11
CA ILE A 196 4.86 -0.84 -7.73
C ILE A 196 4.71 -0.66 -6.22
N THR A 197 5.84 -0.66 -5.51
CA THR A 197 5.92 -0.51 -4.06
C THR A 197 6.68 0.76 -3.71
N TYR A 198 6.33 1.42 -2.61
CA TYR A 198 6.93 2.70 -2.21
C TYR A 198 7.70 2.62 -0.89
N HIS A 199 7.57 1.52 -0.14
CA HIS A 199 8.29 1.31 1.12
C HIS A 199 8.74 -0.13 1.32
N SER A 200 9.64 -0.32 2.30
CA SER A 200 10.32 -1.60 2.57
C SER A 200 9.35 -2.74 2.93
N ALA A 201 8.27 -2.46 3.66
CA ALA A 201 7.34 -3.49 4.08
C ALA A 201 6.57 -4.09 2.90
N GLU A 202 6.08 -3.26 1.96
CA GLU A 202 5.48 -3.74 0.71
C GLU A 202 6.49 -4.53 -0.12
N ASP A 203 7.68 -3.94 -0.34
CA ASP A 203 8.71 -4.53 -1.18
C ASP A 203 9.15 -5.92 -0.67
N ARG A 204 9.28 -6.10 0.66
CA ARG A 204 9.57 -7.39 1.28
C ARG A 204 8.49 -8.43 1.00
N LEU A 205 7.21 -8.06 1.11
CA LEU A 205 6.08 -8.97 0.84
C LEU A 205 6.06 -9.40 -0.62
N VAL A 206 6.13 -8.45 -1.57
CA VAL A 206 6.10 -8.74 -3.01
C VAL A 206 7.31 -9.59 -3.42
N LYS A 207 8.53 -9.22 -2.96
CA LYS A 207 9.75 -9.99 -3.23
C LYS A 207 9.62 -11.43 -2.74
N ARG A 208 9.15 -11.63 -1.50
CA ARG A 208 9.00 -12.95 -0.90
C ARG A 208 7.97 -13.78 -1.66
N PHE A 209 6.82 -13.20 -1.96
CA PHE A 209 5.75 -13.87 -2.68
C PHE A 209 6.16 -14.30 -4.10
N PHE A 210 6.82 -13.43 -4.86
CA PHE A 210 7.27 -13.79 -6.20
C PHE A 210 8.38 -14.83 -6.20
N LYS A 211 9.25 -14.81 -5.15
CA LYS A 211 10.33 -15.79 -5.01
C LYS A 211 9.81 -17.17 -4.56
N ASN A 212 8.87 -17.20 -3.61
CA ASN A 212 8.49 -18.43 -2.90
C ASN A 212 7.07 -18.92 -3.23
N GLY A 213 6.26 -18.12 -3.91
CA GLY A 213 4.85 -18.41 -4.14
C GLY A 213 3.98 -18.30 -2.88
N CYS A 214 4.54 -17.86 -1.77
CA CYS A 214 3.89 -17.67 -0.47
C CYS A 214 4.58 -16.55 0.31
N PHE A 215 4.06 -16.22 1.51
CA PHE A 215 4.62 -15.16 2.39
C PHE A 215 5.63 -15.70 3.42
N ASN A 216 5.89 -17.00 3.43
CA ASN A 216 6.90 -17.62 4.27
C ASN A 216 8.30 -17.43 3.69
N ASP A 217 9.32 -17.62 4.50
CA ASP A 217 10.72 -17.46 4.06
C ASP A 217 11.16 -18.56 3.09
N GLU A 218 10.51 -19.74 3.14
CA GLU A 218 10.75 -20.84 2.23
C GLU A 218 9.54 -21.12 1.33
N PRO A 219 9.77 -21.56 0.08
CA PRO A 219 8.69 -21.97 -0.80
C PRO A 219 8.05 -23.28 -0.32
N VAL A 220 6.75 -23.41 -0.60
CA VAL A 220 6.07 -24.69 -0.45
C VAL A 220 6.64 -25.66 -1.47
N LYS A 221 6.99 -26.88 -1.04
CA LYS A 221 7.56 -27.93 -1.89
C LYS A 221 6.62 -29.13 -1.97
N ASP A 222 6.69 -29.85 -3.07
CA ASP A 222 6.03 -31.13 -3.23
C ASP A 222 6.80 -32.24 -2.43
N LYS A 223 6.27 -33.48 -2.48
CA LYS A 223 6.89 -34.66 -1.83
C LYS A 223 8.26 -35.02 -2.39
N PHE A 224 8.64 -34.48 -3.54
CA PHE A 224 9.93 -34.70 -4.18
C PHE A 224 10.92 -33.53 -3.98
N GLY A 225 10.51 -32.49 -3.23
CA GLY A 225 11.34 -31.31 -2.95
C GLY A 225 11.27 -30.22 -4.00
N ASN A 226 10.46 -30.35 -5.05
CA ASN A 226 10.28 -29.33 -6.07
C ASN A 226 9.43 -28.17 -5.55
N SER A 227 9.82 -26.94 -5.90
CA SER A 227 9.05 -25.76 -5.52
C SER A 227 7.71 -25.70 -6.23
N LEU A 228 6.64 -25.48 -5.47
CA LEU A 228 5.28 -25.24 -5.97
C LEU A 228 5.02 -23.76 -6.28
N ASN A 229 6.07 -22.94 -6.42
CA ASN A 229 5.91 -21.54 -6.78
C ASN A 229 5.34 -21.40 -8.19
N PRO A 230 4.15 -20.80 -8.37
CA PRO A 230 3.54 -20.63 -9.68
C PRO A 230 4.10 -19.43 -10.46
N PHE A 231 5.12 -18.76 -9.97
CA PHE A 231 5.66 -17.54 -10.55
C PHE A 231 7.14 -17.66 -10.89
N LYS A 232 7.52 -17.10 -12.03
CA LYS A 232 8.90 -16.86 -12.44
C LYS A 232 9.15 -15.35 -12.47
N LEU A 233 10.18 -14.88 -11.78
CA LEU A 233 10.56 -13.46 -11.82
C LEU A 233 10.94 -13.06 -13.25
N LYS A 234 10.38 -11.95 -13.73
CA LYS A 234 10.77 -11.35 -15.02
C LYS A 234 12.09 -10.59 -14.90
N PHE A 235 12.27 -9.88 -13.75
CA PHE A 235 13.49 -9.19 -13.34
C PHE A 235 13.44 -9.00 -11.81
N GLN A 236 14.57 -8.65 -11.20
CA GLN A 236 14.59 -8.45 -9.74
C GLN A 236 13.72 -7.27 -9.29
N PHE A 237 13.98 -6.09 -9.82
CA PHE A 237 13.17 -4.87 -9.69
C PHE A 237 13.73 -3.77 -10.61
N LEU A 238 12.86 -2.80 -10.93
CA LEU A 238 13.25 -1.56 -11.61
C LEU A 238 13.00 -0.37 -10.69
N LYS A 239 13.87 0.63 -10.77
CA LYS A 239 13.71 1.95 -10.13
C LYS A 239 13.24 2.97 -11.16
N PRO A 240 12.67 4.10 -10.73
CA PRO A 240 12.37 5.21 -11.60
C PRO A 240 13.62 5.71 -12.33
N SER A 241 13.46 6.14 -13.56
CA SER A 241 14.55 6.79 -14.33
C SER A 241 14.85 8.19 -13.78
N GLU A 242 16.02 8.73 -14.10
CA GLU A 242 16.37 10.10 -13.71
C GLU A 242 15.40 11.14 -14.29
N SER A 243 14.90 10.91 -15.51
CA SER A 243 13.89 11.76 -16.14
C SER A 243 12.57 11.73 -15.36
N GLU A 244 12.12 10.57 -14.91
CA GLU A 244 10.94 10.45 -14.07
C GLU A 244 11.13 11.12 -12.71
N LEU A 245 12.28 10.96 -12.06
CA LEU A 245 12.59 11.61 -10.79
C LEU A 245 12.58 13.15 -10.88
N LYS A 246 12.98 13.70 -12.02
CA LYS A 246 12.89 15.16 -12.27
C LYS A 246 11.44 15.64 -12.39
N LEU A 247 10.57 14.84 -13.00
CA LEU A 247 9.16 15.17 -13.19
C LEU A 247 8.32 14.85 -11.93
N ASN A 248 8.65 13.76 -11.24
CA ASN A 248 7.91 13.28 -10.08
C ASN A 248 8.87 12.83 -8.97
N THR A 249 9.28 13.76 -8.12
CA THR A 249 10.18 13.48 -6.99
C THR A 249 9.61 12.49 -5.97
N ARG A 250 8.29 12.32 -5.94
CA ARG A 250 7.60 11.36 -5.05
C ARG A 250 7.82 9.91 -5.46
N SER A 251 8.19 9.65 -6.72
CA SER A 251 8.53 8.33 -7.22
C SER A 251 9.88 7.80 -6.71
N ARG A 252 10.69 8.62 -6.02
CA ARG A 252 12.07 8.28 -5.59
C ARG A 252 12.20 6.94 -4.87
N SER A 253 11.22 6.55 -4.09
CA SER A 253 11.20 5.29 -3.33
C SER A 253 10.54 4.13 -4.08
N ALA A 254 9.96 4.40 -5.25
CA ALA A 254 9.25 3.39 -6.02
C ALA A 254 10.14 2.25 -6.49
N LYS A 255 9.61 1.05 -6.45
CA LYS A 255 10.23 -0.15 -7.03
C LYS A 255 9.16 -0.95 -7.77
N LEU A 256 9.37 -1.20 -9.04
CA LEU A 256 8.55 -2.09 -9.84
C LEU A 256 9.11 -3.51 -9.78
N ARG A 257 8.28 -4.46 -9.38
CA ARG A 257 8.56 -5.90 -9.49
C ARG A 257 7.56 -6.56 -10.41
N SER A 258 8.03 -7.48 -11.25
CA SER A 258 7.16 -8.24 -12.15
C SER A 258 7.49 -9.72 -12.14
N ALA A 259 6.45 -10.53 -12.22
CA ALA A 259 6.56 -11.97 -12.33
C ALA A 259 5.59 -12.53 -13.38
N ILE A 260 5.96 -13.64 -13.99
CA ILE A 260 5.19 -14.35 -15.02
C ILE A 260 4.59 -15.58 -14.35
N LYS A 261 3.31 -15.85 -14.60
CA LYS A 261 2.63 -17.07 -14.21
C LYS A 261 3.11 -18.22 -15.10
N ILE A 262 3.64 -19.29 -14.51
CA ILE A 262 4.10 -20.50 -15.23
C ILE A 262 3.06 -21.60 -15.21
#